data_d11e7b9c4318c5daf505ca43b3406880
#
_entry.id   d11e7b9c4318c5daf505ca43b3406880
#
_cell.length_a   1.000
_cell.length_b   1.000
_cell.length_c   1.000
_cell.angle_alpha   90.00
_cell.angle_beta   90.00
_cell.angle_gamma   90.00
#
_symmetry.space_group_name_H-M   'P 1'
#
loop_
_entity.id
_entity.type
_entity.pdbx_description
1 polymer ?
#
loop_
_entity_poly.entity_id
_entity_poly.type
_entity_poly.pdbx_seq_one_letter_code
_entity_poly.pdbx_strand_id
1 'polypeptide(L)'
;MSEALKEYKVAAINCEPKMFKKENNLKKQYALVEEAAKNGARLIALPEMATTGYCWYDREEVAPYVEIVPGPTTDLFGKIAKQYGCYIVVGMPEENTKTGAYYNSAVLIGPDGVVGTHRKTHGYISEPKWTKQGDLDHVVFDTPIGKIGMLICMDIHFIETARLEGVRGVDVIVHISDWLAEKTPAPYWINRAYENGCYVLESNRIGLERTVEFSGGSCLINPDGTLQSFCDSEETIVYGTVNLEKAREKKFENGMAKFESRRPKQYMDLLRDPYLWNPLDFHPLYGHDPLPKGKKSLVSVCQMEPSTDVKANLEKIISRSEEAAKAGSELVVFPELALCSKDFPISEGSSAIDSLIDCSMKNSIYIVFGAAELDGNDLYNSAFMVGPHGLEGKYRKIHLSEDDKKWAKEGNLGFVYCNIPCGRVGLMIGTDALIPETGRILALRGCDILAAPSSVDCPAPYGLRGTTAGHNYPIPKGYSTIHWHLWRVRGGENNCYMLFANEVSSKAFGRSGIFGPDTFKFPRDERICSAEKEELASMTVDTGNSPDSVYPTNVVRRKDLVSMRQPLWYDPLVM
;
A
#
# COMPACT_ATOMS: atom_id res chain seq x y z
N MET A 1 -13.49 12.75 -36.00
CA MET A 1 -12.94 12.35 -34.72
C MET A 1 -13.94 11.39 -34.12
N SER A 2 -13.58 10.12 -33.88
CA SER A 2 -14.46 9.18 -33.19
C SER A 2 -14.72 9.73 -31.77
N GLU A 3 -15.97 9.72 -31.33
CA GLU A 3 -16.31 10.02 -29.95
C GLU A 3 -15.39 9.20 -29.03
N ALA A 4 -14.72 9.87 -28.08
CA ALA A 4 -13.84 9.18 -27.15
C ALA A 4 -14.66 8.15 -26.37
N LEU A 5 -14.19 6.91 -26.34
CA LEU A 5 -14.86 5.81 -25.67
C LEU A 5 -14.95 6.15 -24.17
N LYS A 6 -16.16 6.32 -23.65
CA LYS A 6 -16.38 6.66 -22.24
C LYS A 6 -16.35 5.43 -21.33
N GLU A 7 -16.84 4.33 -21.85
CA GLU A 7 -17.00 3.08 -21.10
C GLU A 7 -16.75 1.88 -22.02
N TYR A 8 -16.11 0.84 -21.48
CA TYR A 8 -15.85 -0.39 -22.24
C TYR A 8 -15.67 -1.61 -21.34
N LYS A 9 -15.95 -2.78 -21.92
CA LYS A 9 -15.80 -4.07 -21.25
C LYS A 9 -14.32 -4.48 -21.21
N VAL A 10 -13.90 -5.05 -20.08
CA VAL A 10 -12.60 -5.67 -19.88
C VAL A 10 -12.75 -7.14 -19.49
N ALA A 11 -11.69 -7.91 -19.63
CA ALA A 11 -11.66 -9.32 -19.25
C ALA A 11 -10.31 -9.69 -18.61
N ALA A 12 -10.34 -10.40 -17.49
CA ALA A 12 -9.20 -11.07 -16.89
C ALA A 12 -9.34 -12.58 -17.04
N ILE A 13 -8.32 -13.24 -17.55
CA ILE A 13 -8.30 -14.69 -17.77
C ILE A 13 -7.72 -15.37 -16.53
N ASN A 14 -8.55 -16.12 -15.81
CA ASN A 14 -8.11 -16.97 -14.69
C ASN A 14 -7.88 -18.38 -15.24
N CYS A 15 -6.62 -18.75 -15.47
CA CYS A 15 -6.31 -20.04 -16.10
C CYS A 15 -5.08 -20.71 -15.47
N GLU A 16 -4.88 -21.98 -15.80
CA GLU A 16 -3.71 -22.76 -15.40
C GLU A 16 -2.76 -22.97 -16.59
N PRO A 17 -1.66 -22.21 -16.71
CA PRO A 17 -0.56 -22.55 -17.59
C PRO A 17 0.16 -23.80 -17.08
N LYS A 18 0.55 -24.70 -17.99
CA LYS A 18 1.33 -25.90 -17.64
C LYS A 18 2.78 -25.71 -18.05
N MET A 19 3.72 -25.97 -17.14
CA MET A 19 5.15 -25.98 -17.45
C MET A 19 5.48 -26.96 -18.61
N PHE A 20 6.46 -26.59 -19.42
CA PHE A 20 6.93 -27.37 -20.55
C PHE A 20 5.90 -27.64 -21.66
N LYS A 21 4.74 -26.99 -21.63
CA LYS A 21 3.63 -27.20 -22.58
C LYS A 21 3.22 -25.91 -23.31
N LYS A 22 4.20 -25.11 -23.74
CA LYS A 22 3.97 -23.77 -24.34
C LYS A 22 2.94 -23.78 -25.46
N GLU A 23 3.03 -24.70 -26.42
CA GLU A 23 2.09 -24.80 -27.53
C GLU A 23 0.64 -25.06 -27.06
N ASN A 24 0.48 -25.96 -26.07
CA ASN A 24 -0.84 -26.24 -25.50
C ASN A 24 -1.40 -25.04 -24.72
N ASN A 25 -0.55 -24.34 -23.96
CA ASN A 25 -0.91 -23.13 -23.26
C ASN A 25 -1.38 -22.07 -24.24
N LEU A 26 -0.61 -21.78 -25.27
CA LEU A 26 -0.96 -20.82 -26.32
C LEU A 26 -2.27 -21.16 -27.03
N LYS A 27 -2.49 -22.43 -27.38
CA LYS A 27 -3.74 -22.89 -28.02
C LYS A 27 -4.95 -22.64 -27.12
N LYS A 28 -4.84 -22.96 -25.84
CA LYS A 28 -5.90 -22.76 -24.84
C LYS A 28 -6.18 -21.28 -24.62
N GLN A 29 -5.13 -20.50 -24.39
CA GLN A 29 -5.23 -19.07 -24.12
C GLN A 29 -5.77 -18.31 -25.33
N TYR A 30 -5.37 -18.71 -26.55
CA TYR A 30 -5.93 -18.13 -27.76
C TYR A 30 -7.46 -18.27 -27.80
N ALA A 31 -8.00 -19.46 -27.47
CA ALA A 31 -9.43 -19.69 -27.43
C ALA A 31 -10.14 -18.82 -26.38
N LEU A 32 -9.56 -18.72 -25.16
CA LEU A 32 -10.13 -17.89 -24.08
C LEU A 32 -10.10 -16.38 -24.43
N VAL A 33 -8.98 -15.90 -24.98
CA VAL A 33 -8.85 -14.51 -25.41
C VAL A 33 -9.79 -14.19 -26.57
N GLU A 34 -9.92 -15.10 -27.55
CA GLU A 34 -10.86 -14.92 -28.66
C GLU A 34 -12.30 -14.91 -28.17
N GLU A 35 -12.66 -15.77 -27.20
CA GLU A 35 -13.98 -15.76 -26.55
C GLU A 35 -14.24 -14.45 -25.85
N ALA A 36 -13.28 -13.93 -25.06
CA ALA A 36 -13.40 -12.63 -24.41
C ALA A 36 -13.62 -11.50 -25.42
N ALA A 37 -12.86 -11.51 -26.51
CA ALA A 37 -12.97 -10.51 -27.57
C ALA A 37 -14.33 -10.60 -28.31
N LYS A 38 -14.82 -11.80 -28.61
CA LYS A 38 -16.16 -12.05 -29.18
C LYS A 38 -17.27 -11.53 -28.27
N ASN A 39 -17.07 -11.63 -26.94
CA ASN A 39 -17.99 -11.10 -25.94
C ASN A 39 -17.85 -9.58 -25.73
N GLY A 40 -17.06 -8.90 -26.56
CA GLY A 40 -16.94 -7.44 -26.60
C GLY A 40 -15.92 -6.84 -25.65
N ALA A 41 -15.02 -7.64 -25.05
CA ALA A 41 -13.93 -7.11 -24.25
C ALA A 41 -12.93 -6.32 -25.13
N ARG A 42 -12.59 -5.11 -24.68
CA ARG A 42 -11.65 -4.21 -25.38
C ARG A 42 -10.26 -4.22 -24.76
N LEU A 43 -10.13 -4.65 -23.52
CA LEU A 43 -8.87 -4.92 -22.83
C LEU A 43 -8.96 -6.29 -22.18
N ILE A 44 -7.99 -7.17 -22.49
CA ILE A 44 -7.98 -8.56 -22.05
C ILE A 44 -6.60 -8.82 -21.43
N ALA A 45 -6.57 -9.39 -20.23
CA ALA A 45 -5.33 -9.72 -19.53
C ALA A 45 -5.19 -11.24 -19.36
N LEU A 46 -4.00 -11.74 -19.65
CA LEU A 46 -3.53 -13.09 -19.31
C LEU A 46 -2.60 -13.02 -18.10
N PRO A 47 -2.46 -14.10 -17.32
CA PRO A 47 -1.58 -14.11 -16.13
C PRO A 47 -0.10 -13.84 -16.44
N GLU A 48 0.67 -13.65 -15.38
CA GLU A 48 2.12 -13.71 -15.41
C GLU A 48 2.59 -15.04 -15.98
N MET A 49 3.68 -15.05 -16.74
CA MET A 49 4.26 -16.27 -17.33
C MET A 49 3.23 -17.22 -17.97
N ALA A 50 2.14 -16.66 -18.46
CA ALA A 50 1.00 -17.40 -19.01
C ALA A 50 1.40 -18.40 -20.09
N THR A 51 2.38 -18.05 -20.91
CA THR A 51 2.80 -18.89 -22.04
C THR A 51 3.52 -20.17 -21.61
N THR A 52 4.14 -20.19 -20.42
CA THR A 52 5.16 -21.19 -20.09
C THR A 52 5.06 -21.82 -18.72
N GLY A 53 4.38 -21.14 -17.74
CA GLY A 53 4.50 -21.43 -16.32
C GLY A 53 5.67 -20.68 -15.68
N TYR A 54 5.75 -20.74 -14.34
CA TYR A 54 6.53 -19.81 -13.52
C TYR A 54 7.74 -20.43 -12.80
N CYS A 55 7.62 -21.66 -12.29
CA CYS A 55 8.57 -22.27 -11.36
C CYS A 55 9.84 -22.82 -12.05
N TRP A 56 10.53 -21.98 -12.82
CA TRP A 56 11.76 -22.33 -13.51
C TRP A 56 12.92 -22.51 -12.53
N TYR A 57 13.72 -23.54 -12.75
CA TYR A 57 14.84 -23.88 -11.88
C TYR A 57 16.04 -22.96 -12.10
N ASP A 58 16.32 -22.71 -13.40
CA ASP A 58 17.44 -21.88 -13.83
C ASP A 58 17.23 -21.40 -15.27
N ARG A 59 18.25 -20.73 -15.79
CA ARG A 59 18.27 -20.18 -17.13
C ARG A 59 18.26 -21.25 -18.24
N GLU A 60 18.88 -22.41 -18.03
CA GLU A 60 18.97 -23.48 -19.03
C GLU A 60 17.58 -24.11 -19.22
N GLU A 61 16.85 -24.31 -18.15
CA GLU A 61 15.51 -24.88 -18.17
C GLU A 61 14.49 -24.01 -18.91
N VAL A 62 14.55 -22.68 -18.74
CA VAL A 62 13.61 -21.74 -19.39
C VAL A 62 14.01 -21.41 -20.83
N ALA A 63 15.28 -21.52 -21.18
CA ALA A 63 15.83 -21.08 -22.46
C ALA A 63 15.07 -21.57 -23.72
N PRO A 64 14.53 -22.82 -23.80
CA PRO A 64 13.75 -23.25 -24.96
C PRO A 64 12.41 -22.52 -25.15
N TYR A 65 11.96 -21.76 -24.14
CA TYR A 65 10.62 -21.19 -24.09
C TYR A 65 10.61 -19.66 -24.16
N VAL A 66 11.77 -19.01 -24.04
CA VAL A 66 11.87 -17.54 -24.15
C VAL A 66 11.67 -17.09 -25.59
N GLU A 67 11.14 -15.88 -25.76
CA GLU A 67 10.95 -15.27 -27.06
C GLU A 67 11.43 -13.83 -27.06
N ILE A 68 11.77 -13.35 -28.25
CA ILE A 68 11.95 -11.90 -28.48
C ILE A 68 10.57 -11.21 -28.53
N VAL A 69 10.54 -9.92 -28.27
CA VAL A 69 9.36 -9.08 -28.44
C VAL A 69 9.69 -7.96 -29.45
N PRO A 70 8.92 -7.84 -30.58
CA PRO A 70 7.87 -8.74 -31.08
C PRO A 70 8.38 -10.12 -31.48
N GLY A 71 7.50 -11.13 -31.39
CA GLY A 71 7.81 -12.52 -31.71
C GLY A 71 6.55 -13.38 -31.89
N PRO A 72 6.71 -14.72 -31.99
CA PRO A 72 5.60 -15.62 -32.34
C PRO A 72 4.37 -15.50 -31.45
N THR A 73 4.55 -15.33 -30.13
CA THR A 73 3.42 -15.13 -29.19
C THR A 73 2.69 -13.81 -29.45
N THR A 74 3.43 -12.72 -29.65
CA THR A 74 2.80 -11.41 -29.93
C THR A 74 2.10 -11.38 -31.28
N ASP A 75 2.65 -12.07 -32.29
CA ASP A 75 2.02 -12.21 -33.61
C ASP A 75 0.74 -13.04 -33.54
N LEU A 76 0.72 -14.07 -32.70
CA LEU A 76 -0.45 -14.92 -32.49
C LEU A 76 -1.63 -14.11 -31.92
N PHE A 77 -1.42 -13.42 -30.80
CA PHE A 77 -2.47 -12.59 -30.17
C PHE A 77 -2.79 -11.31 -30.95
N GLY A 78 -1.82 -10.80 -31.71
CA GLY A 78 -2.03 -9.67 -32.62
C GLY A 78 -3.11 -9.91 -33.66
N LYS A 79 -3.33 -11.16 -34.08
CA LYS A 79 -4.42 -11.54 -34.99
C LYS A 79 -5.79 -11.27 -34.34
N ILE A 80 -5.97 -11.64 -33.07
CA ILE A 80 -7.21 -11.35 -32.31
C ILE A 80 -7.34 -9.86 -32.09
N ALA A 81 -6.29 -9.18 -31.64
CA ALA A 81 -6.30 -7.74 -31.39
C ALA A 81 -6.75 -6.96 -32.64
N LYS A 82 -6.19 -7.32 -33.79
CA LYS A 82 -6.56 -6.70 -35.08
C LYS A 82 -8.00 -7.03 -35.50
N GLN A 83 -8.40 -8.30 -35.40
CA GLN A 83 -9.73 -8.75 -35.84
C GLN A 83 -10.86 -8.12 -35.04
N TYR A 84 -10.68 -7.97 -33.71
CA TYR A 84 -11.74 -7.48 -32.80
C TYR A 84 -11.51 -6.03 -32.36
N GLY A 85 -10.41 -5.40 -32.74
CA GLY A 85 -10.04 -4.05 -32.36
C GLY A 85 -9.83 -3.90 -30.84
N CYS A 86 -9.25 -4.90 -30.19
CA CYS A 86 -9.02 -4.94 -28.74
C CYS A 86 -7.52 -4.88 -28.39
N TYR A 87 -7.24 -4.73 -27.11
CA TYR A 87 -5.90 -4.73 -26.52
C TYR A 87 -5.74 -5.95 -25.63
N ILE A 88 -4.57 -6.59 -25.68
CA ILE A 88 -4.28 -7.83 -24.97
C ILE A 88 -2.96 -7.66 -24.22
N VAL A 89 -2.96 -7.96 -22.91
CA VAL A 89 -1.73 -8.06 -22.10
C VAL A 89 -1.41 -9.54 -21.89
N VAL A 90 -0.19 -9.93 -22.24
CA VAL A 90 0.29 -11.31 -22.08
C VAL A 90 1.56 -11.35 -21.25
N GLY A 91 1.58 -12.21 -20.22
CA GLY A 91 2.79 -12.52 -19.43
C GLY A 91 3.63 -13.62 -20.10
N MET A 92 4.93 -13.34 -20.32
CA MET A 92 5.83 -14.26 -21.00
C MET A 92 7.31 -14.04 -20.66
N PRO A 93 8.15 -15.07 -20.78
CA PRO A 93 9.59 -14.90 -20.70
C PRO A 93 10.11 -14.24 -21.99
N GLU A 94 10.79 -13.12 -21.86
CA GLU A 94 11.37 -12.31 -22.94
C GLU A 94 12.89 -12.48 -23.02
N GLU A 95 13.45 -12.52 -24.22
CA GLU A 95 14.88 -12.38 -24.48
C GLU A 95 15.21 -11.01 -25.11
N ASN A 96 16.16 -10.31 -24.51
CA ASN A 96 16.79 -9.18 -25.14
C ASN A 96 18.00 -9.66 -25.97
N THR A 97 17.85 -9.73 -27.27
CA THR A 97 18.89 -10.25 -28.17
C THR A 97 20.20 -9.46 -28.18
N LYS A 98 20.17 -8.17 -27.77
CA LYS A 98 21.38 -7.34 -27.71
C LYS A 98 22.26 -7.68 -26.51
N THR A 99 21.64 -8.07 -25.40
CA THR A 99 22.36 -8.36 -24.16
C THR A 99 22.36 -9.84 -23.80
N GLY A 100 21.52 -10.64 -24.46
CA GLY A 100 21.24 -12.02 -24.12
C GLY A 100 20.52 -12.18 -22.77
N ALA A 101 20.05 -11.11 -22.14
CA ALA A 101 19.35 -11.17 -20.87
C ALA A 101 17.91 -11.67 -21.05
N TYR A 102 17.42 -12.43 -20.08
CA TYR A 102 16.01 -12.85 -20.02
C TYR A 102 15.26 -11.99 -19.01
N TYR A 103 13.98 -11.74 -19.29
CA TYR A 103 13.08 -10.96 -18.45
C TYR A 103 11.73 -11.67 -18.28
N ASN A 104 11.11 -11.47 -17.14
CA ASN A 104 9.70 -11.74 -16.95
C ASN A 104 8.94 -10.50 -17.40
N SER A 105 8.15 -10.60 -18.47
CA SER A 105 7.59 -9.46 -19.18
C SER A 105 6.09 -9.54 -19.36
N ALA A 106 5.44 -8.37 -19.23
CA ALA A 106 4.05 -8.11 -19.63
C ALA A 106 4.08 -7.32 -20.95
N VAL A 107 3.46 -7.84 -21.99
CA VAL A 107 3.45 -7.22 -23.31
C VAL A 107 2.05 -6.78 -23.67
N LEU A 108 1.86 -5.47 -23.93
CA LEU A 108 0.61 -4.90 -24.42
C LEU A 108 0.59 -4.96 -25.94
N ILE A 109 -0.38 -5.69 -26.47
CA ILE A 109 -0.59 -5.91 -27.92
C ILE A 109 -1.90 -5.22 -28.33
N GLY A 110 -1.84 -4.34 -29.31
CA GLY A 110 -3.00 -3.66 -29.89
C GLY A 110 -3.29 -4.10 -31.31
N PRO A 111 -4.30 -3.49 -31.96
CA PRO A 111 -4.69 -3.80 -33.35
C PRO A 111 -3.55 -3.62 -34.37
N ASP A 112 -2.60 -2.74 -34.09
CA ASP A 112 -1.48 -2.42 -34.99
C ASP A 112 -0.18 -3.14 -34.61
N GLY A 113 -0.21 -4.03 -33.61
CA GLY A 113 0.94 -4.79 -33.11
C GLY A 113 1.29 -4.48 -31.66
N VAL A 114 2.54 -4.71 -31.27
CA VAL A 114 3.02 -4.44 -29.91
C VAL A 114 3.01 -2.94 -29.64
N VAL A 115 2.27 -2.54 -28.59
CA VAL A 115 2.21 -1.16 -28.09
C VAL A 115 3.37 -0.87 -27.15
N GLY A 116 3.69 -1.83 -26.28
CA GLY A 116 4.81 -1.71 -25.36
C GLY A 116 4.97 -2.92 -24.43
N THR A 117 6.03 -2.86 -23.64
CA THR A 117 6.43 -3.93 -22.73
C THR A 117 6.78 -3.35 -21.38
N HIS A 118 6.35 -4.02 -20.32
CA HIS A 118 6.87 -3.85 -18.97
C HIS A 118 7.68 -5.08 -18.58
N ARG A 119 8.88 -4.89 -18.04
CA ARG A 119 9.75 -5.94 -17.50
C ARG A 119 9.68 -5.89 -15.99
N LYS A 120 9.34 -7.00 -15.35
CA LYS A 120 9.19 -7.09 -13.89
C LYS A 120 10.41 -6.52 -13.18
N THR A 121 10.20 -5.51 -12.35
CA THR A 121 11.29 -4.81 -11.65
C THR A 121 11.63 -5.46 -10.30
N HIS A 122 10.71 -6.22 -9.73
CA HIS A 122 10.89 -6.86 -8.42
C HIS A 122 10.69 -8.37 -8.54
N GLY A 123 11.80 -9.09 -8.71
CA GLY A 123 11.79 -10.55 -8.82
C GLY A 123 11.42 -11.23 -7.50
N TYR A 124 10.84 -12.44 -7.58
CA TYR A 124 10.42 -13.24 -6.44
C TYR A 124 10.89 -14.69 -6.56
N ILE A 125 11.16 -15.35 -5.43
CA ILE A 125 11.56 -16.78 -5.32
C ILE A 125 12.71 -17.15 -6.28
N SER A 126 12.38 -17.89 -7.36
CA SER A 126 13.35 -18.45 -8.29
C SER A 126 13.76 -17.52 -9.43
N GLU A 127 13.04 -16.42 -9.62
CA GLU A 127 13.28 -15.52 -10.75
C GLU A 127 14.73 -15.02 -10.85
N PRO A 128 15.43 -14.65 -9.75
CA PRO A 128 16.84 -14.24 -9.83
C PRO A 128 17.80 -15.29 -10.40
N LYS A 129 17.37 -16.55 -10.52
CA LYS A 129 18.19 -17.64 -11.10
C LYS A 129 18.12 -17.69 -12.61
N TRP A 130 17.08 -17.13 -13.23
CA TRP A 130 16.88 -17.23 -14.67
C TRP A 130 16.62 -15.89 -15.36
N THR A 131 16.08 -14.90 -14.65
CA THR A 131 15.74 -13.59 -15.22
C THR A 131 16.56 -12.47 -14.59
N LYS A 132 16.75 -11.42 -15.35
CA LYS A 132 17.24 -10.13 -14.86
C LYS A 132 16.09 -9.29 -14.37
N GLN A 133 16.40 -8.43 -13.41
CA GLN A 133 15.53 -7.34 -12.98
C GLN A 133 15.23 -6.42 -14.16
N GLY A 134 13.98 -5.98 -14.26
CA GLY A 134 13.51 -5.10 -15.33
C GLY A 134 14.31 -3.80 -15.42
N ASP A 135 14.61 -3.40 -16.63
CA ASP A 135 15.43 -2.24 -16.99
C ASP A 135 14.64 -1.18 -17.77
N LEU A 136 13.32 -1.31 -17.78
CA LEU A 136 12.39 -0.33 -18.36
C LEU A 136 11.68 0.44 -17.25
N ASP A 137 11.45 1.74 -17.50
CA ASP A 137 10.64 2.59 -16.61
C ASP A 137 9.18 2.09 -16.55
N HIS A 138 8.46 2.47 -15.50
CA HIS A 138 7.02 2.22 -15.33
C HIS A 138 6.20 3.15 -16.25
N VAL A 139 6.14 2.80 -17.52
CA VAL A 139 5.52 3.62 -18.57
C VAL A 139 4.01 3.41 -18.58
N VAL A 140 3.27 4.50 -18.78
CA VAL A 140 1.84 4.46 -19.07
C VAL A 140 1.64 4.65 -20.58
N PHE A 141 0.95 3.73 -21.20
CA PHE A 141 0.72 3.68 -22.65
C PHE A 141 -0.59 4.37 -23.01
N ASP A 142 -0.50 5.43 -23.83
CA ASP A 142 -1.67 6.10 -24.38
C ASP A 142 -2.31 5.24 -25.47
N THR A 143 -3.57 4.89 -25.28
CA THR A 143 -4.35 4.11 -26.24
C THR A 143 -5.72 4.75 -26.50
N PRO A 144 -6.41 4.40 -27.59
CA PRO A 144 -7.78 4.84 -27.84
C PRO A 144 -8.79 4.44 -26.75
N ILE A 145 -8.48 3.44 -25.92
CA ILE A 145 -9.33 2.99 -24.81
C ILE A 145 -8.91 3.56 -23.44
N GLY A 146 -7.96 4.50 -23.42
CA GLY A 146 -7.46 5.14 -22.21
C GLY A 146 -5.98 4.85 -21.95
N LYS A 147 -5.48 5.33 -20.82
CA LYS A 147 -4.11 5.20 -20.37
C LYS A 147 -3.91 3.90 -19.60
N ILE A 148 -3.09 3.00 -20.13
CA ILE A 148 -2.86 1.66 -19.58
C ILE A 148 -1.46 1.57 -18.98
N GLY A 149 -1.40 1.21 -17.70
CA GLY A 149 -0.17 0.81 -17.00
C GLY A 149 -0.10 -0.71 -16.86
N MET A 150 1.09 -1.25 -16.59
CA MET A 150 1.30 -2.69 -16.39
C MET A 150 2.21 -2.94 -15.21
N LEU A 151 1.80 -3.82 -14.30
CA LEU A 151 2.60 -4.33 -13.19
C LEU A 151 2.58 -5.85 -13.19
N ILE A 152 3.65 -6.46 -12.69
CA ILE A 152 3.78 -7.92 -12.61
C ILE A 152 3.98 -8.35 -11.16
N CYS A 153 2.99 -9.05 -10.59
CA CYS A 153 3.05 -9.78 -9.34
C CYS A 153 3.69 -8.95 -8.18
N MET A 154 4.93 -9.26 -7.82
CA MET A 154 5.66 -8.62 -6.72
C MET A 154 5.79 -7.10 -6.86
N ASP A 155 5.72 -6.54 -8.07
CA ASP A 155 5.80 -5.09 -8.30
C ASP A 155 4.76 -4.32 -7.48
N ILE A 156 3.55 -4.85 -7.33
CA ILE A 156 2.43 -4.15 -6.66
C ILE A 156 2.62 -3.95 -5.15
N HIS A 157 3.55 -4.70 -4.52
CA HIS A 157 3.88 -4.48 -3.10
C HIS A 157 4.60 -3.14 -2.87
N PHE A 158 5.29 -2.64 -3.88
CA PHE A 158 6.01 -1.36 -3.81
C PHE A 158 5.08 -0.22 -4.17
N ILE A 159 4.93 0.72 -3.25
CA ILE A 159 4.04 1.89 -3.48
C ILE A 159 4.47 2.65 -4.73
N GLU A 160 5.76 2.73 -4.95
CA GLU A 160 6.39 3.56 -5.98
C GLU A 160 6.01 3.10 -7.39
N THR A 161 5.87 1.81 -7.64
CA THR A 161 5.57 1.28 -8.97
C THR A 161 4.21 1.76 -9.49
N ALA A 162 3.15 1.49 -8.73
CA ALA A 162 1.81 1.97 -9.07
C ALA A 162 1.71 3.50 -8.98
N ARG A 163 2.47 4.13 -8.08
CA ARG A 163 2.46 5.58 -7.92
C ARG A 163 3.10 6.30 -9.11
N LEU A 164 4.16 5.74 -9.71
CA LEU A 164 4.75 6.22 -10.96
C LEU A 164 3.73 6.23 -12.11
N GLU A 165 2.95 5.17 -12.24
CA GLU A 165 1.86 5.11 -13.21
C GLU A 165 0.72 6.09 -12.85
N GLY A 166 0.43 6.22 -11.55
CA GLY A 166 -0.57 7.16 -11.02
C GLY A 166 -0.28 8.61 -11.36
N VAL A 167 0.95 9.10 -11.11
CA VAL A 167 1.35 10.49 -11.43
C VAL A 167 1.39 10.76 -12.93
N ARG A 168 1.53 9.73 -13.75
CA ARG A 168 1.42 9.77 -15.21
C ARG A 168 -0.01 9.72 -15.73
N GLY A 169 -0.98 9.62 -14.81
CA GLY A 169 -2.41 9.70 -15.09
C GLY A 169 -3.02 8.42 -15.62
N VAL A 170 -2.55 7.25 -15.17
CA VAL A 170 -3.09 5.94 -15.55
C VAL A 170 -4.61 5.84 -15.31
N ASP A 171 -5.33 5.28 -16.27
CA ASP A 171 -6.77 4.98 -16.14
C ASP A 171 -6.97 3.54 -15.64
N VAL A 172 -6.17 2.59 -16.15
CA VAL A 172 -6.21 1.17 -15.78
C VAL A 172 -4.80 0.63 -15.59
N ILE A 173 -4.51 0.07 -14.42
CA ILE A 173 -3.34 -0.77 -14.20
C ILE A 173 -3.75 -2.20 -14.50
N VAL A 174 -3.12 -2.83 -15.49
CA VAL A 174 -3.22 -4.27 -15.72
C VAL A 174 -2.15 -4.94 -14.88
N HIS A 175 -2.59 -5.61 -13.81
CA HIS A 175 -1.71 -6.38 -12.94
C HIS A 175 -1.85 -7.86 -13.30
N ILE A 176 -0.76 -8.45 -13.74
CA ILE A 176 -0.72 -9.88 -14.05
C ILE A 176 0.13 -10.58 -13.01
N SER A 177 -0.32 -11.72 -12.51
CA SER A 177 0.38 -12.38 -11.41
C SER A 177 0.35 -13.90 -11.46
N ASP A 178 1.34 -14.46 -10.77
CA ASP A 178 1.44 -15.84 -10.32
C ASP A 178 1.40 -15.82 -8.78
N TRP A 179 0.28 -15.33 -8.22
CA TRP A 179 0.12 -15.09 -6.78
C TRP A 179 -0.05 -16.40 -6.03
N LEU A 180 0.72 -16.54 -4.95
CA LEU A 180 0.74 -17.77 -4.17
C LEU A 180 -0.49 -17.90 -3.27
N ALA A 181 -0.46 -18.86 -2.32
CA ALA A 181 -1.55 -19.23 -1.42
C ALA A 181 -2.09 -18.12 -0.49
N GLU A 182 -1.66 -16.86 -0.67
CA GLU A 182 -2.27 -15.70 -0.02
C GLU A 182 -3.72 -15.56 -0.48
N LYS A 183 -4.60 -15.20 0.45
CA LYS A 183 -6.01 -14.99 0.13
C LYS A 183 -6.19 -13.76 -0.75
N THR A 184 -6.92 -13.95 -1.84
CA THR A 184 -7.23 -12.91 -2.82
C THR A 184 -8.68 -12.45 -2.71
N PRO A 185 -8.98 -11.20 -3.12
CA PRO A 185 -8.08 -10.17 -3.59
C PRO A 185 -7.14 -9.68 -2.48
N ALA A 186 -5.87 -9.50 -2.81
CA ALA A 186 -4.89 -9.01 -1.85
C ALA A 186 -5.17 -7.55 -1.47
N PRO A 187 -4.98 -7.14 -0.20
CA PRO A 187 -5.20 -5.75 0.22
C PRO A 187 -4.38 -4.71 -0.57
N TYR A 188 -3.20 -5.10 -1.07
CA TYR A 188 -2.36 -4.24 -1.91
C TYR A 188 -3.05 -3.88 -3.21
N TRP A 189 -3.68 -4.81 -3.90
CA TRP A 189 -4.42 -4.56 -5.14
C TRP A 189 -5.49 -3.49 -4.93
N ILE A 190 -6.25 -3.62 -3.84
CA ILE A 190 -7.31 -2.68 -3.46
C ILE A 190 -6.74 -1.29 -3.19
N ASN A 191 -5.66 -1.22 -2.39
CA ASN A 191 -5.05 0.07 -2.07
C ASN A 191 -4.44 0.76 -3.27
N ARG A 192 -3.78 0.02 -4.19
CA ARG A 192 -3.21 0.63 -5.41
C ARG A 192 -4.30 1.23 -6.30
N ALA A 193 -5.46 0.57 -6.43
CA ALA A 193 -6.61 1.15 -7.10
C ALA A 193 -7.08 2.44 -6.39
N TYR A 194 -7.30 2.34 -5.10
CA TYR A 194 -7.84 3.42 -4.27
C TYR A 194 -6.94 4.66 -4.22
N GLU A 195 -5.67 4.50 -3.86
CA GLU A 195 -4.74 5.63 -3.67
C GLU A 195 -4.33 6.32 -4.98
N ASN A 196 -4.39 5.60 -6.13
CA ASN A 196 -4.10 6.15 -7.44
C ASN A 196 -5.36 6.51 -8.24
N GLY A 197 -6.56 6.18 -7.75
CA GLY A 197 -7.82 6.50 -8.40
C GLY A 197 -7.90 5.93 -9.81
N CYS A 198 -7.50 4.67 -9.98
CA CYS A 198 -7.51 3.96 -11.25
C CYS A 198 -8.15 2.58 -11.08
N TYR A 199 -8.56 1.98 -12.18
CA TYR A 199 -8.93 0.56 -12.15
C TYR A 199 -7.69 -0.31 -11.99
N VAL A 200 -7.83 -1.44 -11.29
CA VAL A 200 -6.85 -2.53 -11.32
C VAL A 200 -7.55 -3.74 -11.93
N LEU A 201 -7.09 -4.14 -13.11
CA LEU A 201 -7.50 -5.38 -13.77
C LEU A 201 -6.47 -6.45 -13.41
N GLU A 202 -6.84 -7.31 -12.48
CA GLU A 202 -6.01 -8.41 -12.00
C GLU A 202 -6.26 -9.67 -12.80
N SER A 203 -5.21 -10.24 -13.39
CA SER A 203 -5.23 -11.55 -14.02
C SER A 203 -4.23 -12.47 -13.33
N ASN A 204 -4.73 -13.40 -12.54
CA ASN A 204 -3.92 -14.37 -11.79
C ASN A 204 -4.11 -15.77 -12.36
N ARG A 205 -3.15 -16.65 -12.10
CA ARG A 205 -3.24 -18.07 -12.45
C ARG A 205 -3.77 -18.91 -11.30
N ILE A 206 -4.19 -20.13 -11.66
CA ILE A 206 -4.55 -21.19 -10.72
C ILE A 206 -3.61 -22.41 -10.92
N GLY A 207 -3.77 -23.36 -10.03
CA GLY A 207 -3.21 -24.71 -10.11
C GLY A 207 -1.91 -24.91 -9.35
N LEU A 208 -1.50 -26.16 -9.32
CA LEU A 208 -0.25 -26.60 -8.69
C LEU A 208 0.85 -26.73 -9.73
N GLU A 209 1.99 -26.09 -9.47
CA GLU A 209 3.18 -26.19 -10.30
C GLU A 209 4.38 -26.54 -9.44
N ARG A 210 5.00 -27.69 -9.68
CA ARG A 210 5.97 -28.32 -8.77
C ARG A 210 5.37 -28.49 -7.37
N THR A 211 5.81 -27.68 -6.41
CA THR A 211 5.33 -27.68 -5.02
C THR A 211 4.59 -26.38 -4.65
N VAL A 212 4.34 -25.52 -5.62
CA VAL A 212 3.74 -24.19 -5.41
C VAL A 212 2.30 -24.18 -5.90
N GLU A 213 1.38 -23.83 -5.01
CA GLU A 213 -0.04 -23.65 -5.33
C GLU A 213 -0.34 -22.16 -5.55
N PHE A 214 -1.07 -21.87 -6.63
CA PHE A 214 -1.46 -20.51 -7.02
C PHE A 214 -2.93 -20.27 -6.70
N SER A 215 -3.21 -19.06 -6.18
CA SER A 215 -4.47 -18.76 -5.50
C SER A 215 -5.66 -18.47 -6.43
N GLY A 216 -5.44 -18.13 -7.71
CA GLY A 216 -6.51 -17.59 -8.53
C GLY A 216 -6.96 -16.20 -8.05
N GLY A 217 -8.25 -15.91 -8.19
CA GLY A 217 -8.82 -14.65 -7.70
C GLY A 217 -8.67 -13.48 -8.66
N SER A 218 -8.65 -13.76 -9.99
CA SER A 218 -8.70 -12.69 -10.99
C SER A 218 -9.92 -11.81 -10.77
N CYS A 219 -9.76 -10.48 -10.93
CA CYS A 219 -10.80 -9.53 -10.57
C CYS A 219 -10.67 -8.18 -11.30
N LEU A 220 -11.71 -7.36 -11.18
CA LEU A 220 -11.65 -5.92 -11.49
C LEU A 220 -11.96 -5.12 -10.24
N ILE A 221 -11.05 -4.23 -9.87
CA ILE A 221 -11.17 -3.30 -8.75
C ILE A 221 -11.39 -1.89 -9.29
N ASN A 222 -12.40 -1.21 -8.75
CA ASN A 222 -12.75 0.16 -9.11
C ASN A 222 -11.77 1.19 -8.53
N PRO A 223 -11.76 2.44 -9.04
CA PRO A 223 -10.92 3.53 -8.51
C PRO A 223 -11.18 3.92 -7.05
N ASP A 224 -12.33 3.54 -6.50
CA ASP A 224 -12.71 3.69 -5.09
C ASP A 224 -12.31 2.47 -4.22
N GLY A 225 -11.62 1.48 -4.81
CA GLY A 225 -11.22 0.24 -4.16
C GLY A 225 -12.31 -0.80 -4.01
N THR A 226 -13.53 -0.54 -4.50
CA THR A 226 -14.59 -1.56 -4.47
C THR A 226 -14.33 -2.64 -5.51
N LEU A 227 -14.70 -3.87 -5.17
CA LEU A 227 -14.55 -5.02 -6.05
C LEU A 227 -15.77 -5.09 -7.00
N GLN A 228 -15.53 -4.92 -8.31
CA GLN A 228 -16.60 -4.97 -9.29
C GLN A 228 -16.93 -6.40 -9.72
N SER A 229 -15.91 -7.19 -9.99
CA SER A 229 -16.03 -8.59 -10.40
C SER A 229 -14.86 -9.39 -9.84
N PHE A 230 -15.11 -10.68 -9.64
CA PHE A 230 -14.16 -11.58 -9.00
C PHE A 230 -14.49 -13.04 -9.38
N CYS A 231 -13.47 -13.87 -9.53
CA CYS A 231 -13.59 -15.32 -9.51
C CYS A 231 -12.77 -15.91 -8.36
N ASP A 232 -13.01 -17.13 -8.01
CA ASP A 232 -12.21 -17.88 -7.04
C ASP A 232 -11.14 -18.71 -7.78
N SER A 233 -11.07 -19.99 -7.55
CA SER A 233 -10.05 -20.90 -8.05
C SER A 233 -10.46 -21.67 -9.31
N GLU A 234 -11.60 -21.34 -9.93
CA GLU A 234 -11.99 -21.97 -11.18
C GLU A 234 -11.33 -21.31 -12.40
N GLU A 235 -11.14 -22.11 -13.44
CA GLU A 235 -10.72 -21.59 -14.73
C GLU A 235 -11.90 -20.88 -15.41
N THR A 236 -11.75 -19.57 -15.65
CA THR A 236 -12.84 -18.75 -16.16
C THR A 236 -12.34 -17.44 -16.74
N ILE A 237 -13.24 -16.71 -17.39
CA ILE A 237 -13.06 -15.34 -17.85
C ILE A 237 -13.86 -14.40 -16.94
N VAL A 238 -13.18 -13.52 -16.23
CA VAL A 238 -13.81 -12.53 -15.37
C VAL A 238 -14.03 -11.25 -16.17
N TYR A 239 -15.28 -10.86 -16.34
CA TYR A 239 -15.65 -9.64 -17.05
C TYR A 239 -15.93 -8.49 -16.09
N GLY A 240 -15.62 -7.28 -16.55
CA GLY A 240 -15.98 -6.06 -15.86
C GLY A 240 -16.08 -4.88 -16.84
N THR A 241 -16.35 -3.70 -16.31
CA THR A 241 -16.53 -2.48 -17.10
C THR A 241 -15.66 -1.37 -16.56
N VAL A 242 -14.85 -0.76 -17.41
CA VAL A 242 -14.07 0.44 -17.12
C VAL A 242 -14.86 1.66 -17.57
N ASN A 243 -15.03 2.63 -16.69
CA ASN A 243 -15.57 3.95 -16.98
C ASN A 243 -14.45 4.99 -16.81
N LEU A 244 -14.05 5.63 -17.93
CA LEU A 244 -12.92 6.56 -17.95
C LEU A 244 -13.18 7.85 -17.16
N GLU A 245 -14.43 8.28 -17.02
CA GLU A 245 -14.77 9.46 -16.22
C GLU A 245 -14.47 9.19 -14.75
N LYS A 246 -14.86 8.01 -14.22
CA LYS A 246 -14.52 7.58 -12.86
C LYS A 246 -13.01 7.44 -12.65
N ALA A 247 -12.29 6.88 -13.61
CA ALA A 247 -10.82 6.74 -13.52
C ALA A 247 -10.10 8.08 -13.49
N ARG A 248 -10.72 9.15 -14.00
CA ARG A 248 -10.12 10.50 -14.10
C ARG A 248 -10.56 11.46 -13.02
N GLU A 249 -11.46 11.08 -12.14
CA GLU A 249 -11.92 11.93 -11.04
C GLU A 249 -10.79 12.24 -10.05
N LYS A 250 -9.90 11.30 -9.77
CA LYS A 250 -8.67 11.44 -8.95
C LYS A 250 -8.89 12.15 -7.59
N LYS A 251 -10.02 11.88 -6.95
CA LYS A 251 -10.35 12.38 -5.62
C LYS A 251 -10.67 11.24 -4.64
N PHE A 252 -10.42 11.48 -3.37
CA PHE A 252 -10.93 10.66 -2.28
C PHE A 252 -12.37 11.08 -1.92
N GLU A 253 -13.10 10.24 -1.18
CA GLU A 253 -14.50 10.49 -0.80
C GLU A 253 -14.66 11.77 0.04
N ASN A 254 -13.65 12.16 0.81
CA ASN A 254 -13.60 13.40 1.58
C ASN A 254 -13.28 14.64 0.72
N GLY A 255 -13.28 14.51 -0.61
CA GLY A 255 -13.00 15.58 -1.56
C GLY A 255 -11.51 15.90 -1.77
N MET A 256 -10.61 15.34 -0.97
CA MET A 256 -9.17 15.56 -1.09
C MET A 256 -8.65 15.01 -2.42
N ALA A 257 -7.92 15.81 -3.18
CA ALA A 257 -7.33 15.40 -4.44
C ALA A 257 -6.15 14.44 -4.23
N LYS A 258 -6.09 13.33 -5.00
CA LYS A 258 -5.10 12.25 -4.79
C LYS A 258 -3.67 12.67 -5.16
N PHE A 259 -3.51 13.58 -6.11
CA PHE A 259 -2.20 14.00 -6.60
C PHE A 259 -1.86 15.45 -6.24
N GLU A 260 -2.79 16.39 -6.33
CA GLU A 260 -2.57 17.79 -6.00
C GLU A 260 -2.33 18.01 -4.49
N SER A 261 -2.81 17.09 -3.66
CA SER A 261 -2.55 17.12 -2.21
C SER A 261 -1.14 16.63 -1.84
N ARG A 262 -0.41 16.05 -2.78
CA ARG A 262 1.00 15.64 -2.57
C ARG A 262 1.90 16.85 -2.34
N ARG A 263 3.04 16.59 -1.70
CA ARG A 263 4.09 17.58 -1.43
C ARG A 263 5.45 17.08 -1.94
N PRO A 264 5.62 16.95 -3.29
CA PRO A 264 6.78 16.28 -3.88
C PRO A 264 8.12 16.80 -3.36
N LYS A 265 8.25 18.12 -3.13
CA LYS A 265 9.48 18.73 -2.59
C LYS A 265 9.88 18.19 -1.20
N GLN A 266 8.95 17.64 -0.44
CA GLN A 266 9.22 17.03 0.86
C GLN A 266 9.56 15.53 0.75
N TYR A 267 9.48 14.93 -0.44
CA TYR A 267 9.62 13.49 -0.67
C TYR A 267 11.00 13.08 -1.16
N MET A 268 12.00 13.95 -1.09
CA MET A 268 13.35 13.70 -1.61
C MET A 268 14.00 12.41 -1.05
N ASP A 269 13.58 11.96 0.13
CA ASP A 269 14.05 10.69 0.71
C ASP A 269 13.70 9.48 -0.17
N LEU A 270 12.66 9.57 -1.02
CA LEU A 270 12.29 8.49 -1.97
C LEU A 270 13.40 8.18 -2.97
N LEU A 271 14.24 9.15 -3.33
CA LEU A 271 15.38 8.97 -4.25
C LEU A 271 16.57 8.27 -3.60
N ARG A 272 16.56 8.11 -2.29
CA ARG A 272 17.64 7.45 -1.57
C ARG A 272 17.47 5.94 -1.59
N ASP A 273 18.60 5.25 -1.69
CA ASP A 273 18.71 3.80 -1.53
C ASP A 273 19.54 3.52 -0.27
N PRO A 274 18.92 3.59 0.93
CA PRO A 274 19.66 3.41 2.17
C PRO A 274 20.07 1.94 2.35
N TYR A 275 21.31 1.73 2.81
CA TYR A 275 21.81 0.41 3.21
C TYR A 275 21.13 -0.03 4.51
N LEU A 276 19.95 -0.66 4.40
CA LEU A 276 19.20 -1.08 5.59
C LEU A 276 19.69 -2.39 6.20
N TRP A 277 20.53 -3.14 5.50
CA TRP A 277 21.09 -4.38 6.02
C TRP A 277 22.10 -4.20 7.19
N ASN A 278 22.58 -2.97 7.39
CA ASN A 278 23.28 -2.59 8.62
C ASN A 278 22.76 -1.23 9.14
N PRO A 279 21.47 -1.17 9.58
CA PRO A 279 20.77 0.09 9.82
C PRO A 279 21.31 0.90 10.98
N LEU A 280 21.92 0.26 11.97
CA LEU A 280 22.41 0.97 13.18
C LEU A 280 23.53 1.96 12.85
N ASP A 281 24.35 1.66 11.86
CA ASP A 281 25.54 2.44 11.53
C ASP A 281 25.31 3.42 10.36
N PHE A 282 24.28 3.19 9.53
CA PHE A 282 24.10 3.96 8.29
C PHE A 282 23.11 5.13 8.37
N HIS A 283 22.16 5.15 9.31
CA HIS A 283 21.23 6.27 9.44
C HIS A 283 21.93 7.64 9.65
N PRO A 284 23.01 7.74 10.44
CA PRO A 284 23.77 9.00 10.56
C PRO A 284 24.36 9.51 9.24
N LEU A 285 24.67 8.64 8.28
CA LEU A 285 25.15 9.04 6.96
C LEU A 285 24.11 9.81 6.15
N TYR A 286 22.84 9.60 6.47
CA TYR A 286 21.71 10.28 5.84
C TYR A 286 21.19 11.46 6.65
N GLY A 287 21.90 11.86 7.71
CA GLY A 287 21.52 13.00 8.57
C GLY A 287 20.43 12.66 9.60
N HIS A 288 20.27 11.40 9.95
CA HIS A 288 19.34 10.94 10.97
C HIS A 288 20.08 10.43 12.20
N ASP A 289 19.44 10.48 13.37
CA ASP A 289 20.01 9.92 14.59
C ASP A 289 20.25 8.41 14.44
N PRO A 290 21.18 7.84 15.22
CA PRO A 290 21.30 6.38 15.34
C PRO A 290 19.97 5.75 15.76
N LEU A 291 19.67 4.56 15.24
CA LEU A 291 18.47 3.85 15.65
C LEU A 291 18.58 3.42 17.12
N PRO A 292 17.50 3.52 17.91
CA PRO A 292 17.45 2.91 19.23
C PRO A 292 17.59 1.39 19.09
N LYS A 293 18.11 0.73 20.13
CA LYS A 293 18.30 -0.74 20.13
C LYS A 293 16.99 -1.49 19.83
N GLY A 294 15.87 -0.91 20.26
CA GLY A 294 14.59 -1.58 20.20
C GLY A 294 14.49 -2.77 21.17
N LYS A 295 13.31 -3.27 21.36
CA LYS A 295 13.02 -4.42 22.23
C LYS A 295 11.60 -4.91 22.02
N LYS A 296 11.24 -6.01 22.68
CA LYS A 296 9.83 -6.37 22.85
C LYS A 296 9.18 -5.44 23.84
N SER A 297 8.05 -4.84 23.44
CA SER A 297 7.31 -3.86 24.25
C SER A 297 5.82 -4.01 24.04
N LEU A 298 5.04 -3.78 25.09
CA LEU A 298 3.59 -3.63 24.94
C LEU A 298 3.31 -2.19 24.51
N VAL A 299 2.51 -2.02 23.46
CA VAL A 299 2.04 -0.71 22.99
C VAL A 299 0.53 -0.70 22.89
N SER A 300 -0.09 0.46 22.99
CA SER A 300 -1.53 0.62 23.02
C SER A 300 -2.03 1.68 22.05
N VAL A 301 -3.26 1.49 21.56
CA VAL A 301 -4.08 2.54 20.94
C VAL A 301 -5.32 2.75 21.79
N CYS A 302 -5.71 4.00 21.99
CA CYS A 302 -6.91 4.37 22.70
C CYS A 302 -7.93 4.91 21.72
N GLN A 303 -9.07 4.25 21.64
CA GLN A 303 -10.25 4.73 20.93
C GLN A 303 -11.11 5.51 21.88
N MET A 304 -11.36 6.78 21.58
CA MET A 304 -12.19 7.64 22.43
C MET A 304 -13.03 8.61 21.62
N GLU A 305 -14.08 9.14 22.24
CA GLU A 305 -14.86 10.26 21.73
C GLU A 305 -14.38 11.54 22.42
N PRO A 306 -13.73 12.47 21.67
CA PRO A 306 -13.37 13.77 22.20
C PRO A 306 -14.61 14.60 22.47
N SER A 307 -14.60 15.35 23.57
CA SER A 307 -15.63 16.34 23.88
C SER A 307 -15.17 17.76 23.51
N THR A 308 -16.04 18.75 23.65
CA THR A 308 -15.68 20.17 23.51
C THR A 308 -14.96 20.72 24.74
N ASP A 309 -14.99 20.01 25.86
CA ASP A 309 -14.33 20.41 27.11
C ASP A 309 -12.89 19.86 27.16
N VAL A 310 -11.92 20.74 26.98
CA VAL A 310 -10.48 20.44 27.00
C VAL A 310 -10.06 19.78 28.32
N LYS A 311 -10.63 20.19 29.44
CA LYS A 311 -10.31 19.65 30.76
C LYS A 311 -10.79 18.19 30.88
N ALA A 312 -12.01 17.93 30.44
CA ALA A 312 -12.58 16.58 30.43
C ALA A 312 -11.77 15.64 29.51
N ASN A 313 -11.33 16.13 28.34
CA ASN A 313 -10.47 15.37 27.44
C ASN A 313 -9.11 15.09 28.07
N LEU A 314 -8.48 16.08 28.71
CA LEU A 314 -7.20 15.95 29.40
C LEU A 314 -7.29 14.88 30.50
N GLU A 315 -8.31 14.95 31.37
CA GLU A 315 -8.56 13.96 32.43
C GLU A 315 -8.75 12.56 31.85
N LYS A 316 -9.47 12.43 30.73
CA LYS A 316 -9.67 11.16 30.02
C LYS A 316 -8.36 10.61 29.47
N ILE A 317 -7.54 11.43 28.78
CA ILE A 317 -6.24 11.02 28.24
C ILE A 317 -5.33 10.56 29.38
N ILE A 318 -5.25 11.30 30.49
CA ILE A 318 -4.46 10.91 31.67
C ILE A 318 -4.93 9.56 32.21
N SER A 319 -6.23 9.41 32.48
CA SER A 319 -6.80 8.18 33.03
C SER A 319 -6.53 6.96 32.13
N ARG A 320 -6.70 7.09 30.81
CA ARG A 320 -6.42 6.02 29.85
C ARG A 320 -4.92 5.72 29.71
N SER A 321 -4.06 6.73 29.86
CA SER A 321 -2.60 6.53 29.88
C SER A 321 -2.17 5.78 31.14
N GLU A 322 -2.75 6.09 32.29
CA GLU A 322 -2.50 5.35 33.54
C GLU A 322 -3.00 3.89 33.45
N GLU A 323 -4.15 3.67 32.79
CA GLU A 323 -4.68 2.31 32.50
C GLU A 323 -3.71 1.53 31.60
N ALA A 324 -3.24 2.14 30.52
CA ALA A 324 -2.25 1.53 29.61
C ALA A 324 -0.94 1.20 30.32
N ALA A 325 -0.40 2.13 31.11
CA ALA A 325 0.82 1.91 31.89
C ALA A 325 0.67 0.80 32.91
N LYS A 326 -0.48 0.71 33.59
CA LYS A 326 -0.82 -0.39 34.52
C LYS A 326 -0.83 -1.75 33.84
N ALA A 327 -1.25 -1.80 32.56
CA ALA A 327 -1.20 -3.01 31.74
C ALA A 327 0.22 -3.33 31.22
N GLY A 328 1.20 -2.46 31.47
CA GLY A 328 2.58 -2.60 31.04
C GLY A 328 2.91 -1.96 29.69
N SER A 329 2.02 -1.13 29.13
CA SER A 329 2.31 -0.42 27.90
C SER A 329 3.36 0.66 28.10
N GLU A 330 4.29 0.73 27.14
CA GLU A 330 5.32 1.77 27.10
C GLU A 330 4.95 2.95 26.19
N LEU A 331 4.02 2.75 25.27
CA LEU A 331 3.51 3.76 24.33
C LEU A 331 2.00 3.64 24.21
N VAL A 332 1.30 4.77 24.26
CA VAL A 332 -0.14 4.86 23.94
C VAL A 332 -0.40 5.97 22.94
N VAL A 333 -1.25 5.69 21.94
CA VAL A 333 -1.64 6.64 20.89
C VAL A 333 -3.12 6.95 21.01
N PHE A 334 -3.45 8.24 21.02
CA PHE A 334 -4.80 8.79 21.07
C PHE A 334 -5.23 9.37 19.71
N PRO A 335 -6.54 9.60 19.49
CA PRO A 335 -7.04 10.11 18.22
C PRO A 335 -6.55 11.52 17.85
N GLU A 336 -6.81 11.89 16.60
CA GLU A 336 -6.68 13.25 16.07
C GLU A 336 -7.61 14.19 16.85
N LEU A 337 -7.11 15.38 17.21
CA LEU A 337 -7.84 16.38 18.01
C LEU A 337 -8.38 15.84 19.35
N ALA A 338 -7.80 14.77 19.88
CA ALA A 338 -8.26 14.12 21.11
C ALA A 338 -8.24 15.05 22.34
N LEU A 339 -7.26 15.97 22.41
CA LEU A 339 -7.15 16.89 23.53
C LEU A 339 -8.06 18.11 23.36
N CYS A 340 -8.02 18.73 22.17
CA CYS A 340 -8.78 19.95 21.89
C CYS A 340 -9.06 20.14 20.40
N SER A 341 -10.17 20.80 20.12
CA SER A 341 -10.57 21.23 18.78
C SER A 341 -10.00 22.62 18.43
N LYS A 342 -10.22 23.04 17.17
CA LYS A 342 -9.84 24.37 16.67
C LYS A 342 -10.43 25.56 17.49
N ASP A 343 -11.55 25.35 18.18
CA ASP A 343 -12.22 26.37 18.92
C ASP A 343 -11.55 26.68 20.28
N PHE A 344 -10.72 25.74 20.75
CA PHE A 344 -9.96 25.84 21.99
C PHE A 344 -8.51 25.34 21.81
N PRO A 345 -7.75 25.99 20.91
CA PRO A 345 -6.41 25.49 20.58
C PRO A 345 -5.45 25.68 21.76
N ILE A 346 -4.42 24.84 21.80
CA ILE A 346 -3.34 24.93 22.79
C ILE A 346 -2.05 25.44 22.18
N SER A 347 -1.21 26.08 22.97
CA SER A 347 0.18 26.37 22.62
C SER A 347 1.11 25.30 23.21
N GLU A 348 2.31 25.18 22.66
CA GLU A 348 3.31 24.19 23.11
C GLU A 348 3.62 24.24 24.61
N GLY A 349 3.67 25.42 25.22
CA GLY A 349 3.88 25.60 26.66
C GLY A 349 2.61 25.64 27.50
N SER A 350 1.52 25.01 27.05
CA SER A 350 0.27 25.01 27.80
C SER A 350 0.30 24.06 29.00
N SER A 351 -0.39 24.42 30.09
CA SER A 351 -0.51 23.56 31.29
C SER A 351 -1.13 22.18 31.01
N ALA A 352 -1.85 22.02 29.91
CA ALA A 352 -2.37 20.73 29.50
C ALA A 352 -1.24 19.79 29.04
N ILE A 353 -0.27 20.33 28.29
CA ILE A 353 0.93 19.55 27.89
C ILE A 353 1.77 19.23 29.12
N ASP A 354 1.98 20.18 30.04
CA ASP A 354 2.71 19.95 31.28
C ASP A 354 2.08 18.82 32.11
N SER A 355 0.74 18.80 32.22
CA SER A 355 0.01 17.73 32.93
C SER A 355 0.19 16.36 32.28
N LEU A 356 0.29 16.29 30.94
CA LEU A 356 0.56 15.03 30.22
C LEU A 356 2.01 14.59 30.37
N ILE A 357 2.95 15.54 30.43
CA ILE A 357 4.37 15.26 30.77
C ILE A 357 4.46 14.69 32.18
N ASP A 358 3.80 15.31 33.17
CA ASP A 358 3.77 14.80 34.56
C ASP A 358 3.18 13.37 34.63
N CYS A 359 2.09 13.12 33.90
CA CYS A 359 1.50 11.78 33.78
C CYS A 359 2.49 10.80 33.18
N SER A 360 3.17 11.17 32.11
CA SER A 360 4.18 10.37 31.43
C SER A 360 5.37 10.03 32.36
N MET A 361 5.90 11.04 33.07
CA MET A 361 7.00 10.87 34.04
C MET A 361 6.61 9.91 35.17
N LYS A 362 5.44 10.14 35.78
CA LYS A 362 4.93 9.33 36.89
C LYS A 362 4.75 7.85 36.52
N ASN A 363 4.30 7.59 35.29
CA ASN A 363 3.91 6.25 34.84
C ASN A 363 4.94 5.60 33.90
N SER A 364 6.03 6.30 33.56
CA SER A 364 7.08 5.84 32.63
C SER A 364 6.50 5.38 31.28
N ILE A 365 5.54 6.13 30.73
CA ILE A 365 4.83 5.82 29.47
C ILE A 365 4.97 6.99 28.49
N TYR A 366 5.18 6.69 27.21
CA TYR A 366 5.10 7.67 26.12
C TYR A 366 3.67 7.84 25.65
N ILE A 367 3.24 9.09 25.42
CA ILE A 367 1.87 9.43 25.06
C ILE A 367 1.88 10.23 23.75
N VAL A 368 1.21 9.72 22.71
CA VAL A 368 0.97 10.44 21.45
C VAL A 368 -0.49 10.84 21.40
N PHE A 369 -0.77 12.13 21.16
CA PHE A 369 -2.13 12.65 21.09
C PHE A 369 -2.27 13.76 20.05
N GLY A 370 -3.47 13.89 19.46
CA GLY A 370 -3.81 14.96 18.53
C GLY A 370 -4.40 16.18 19.24
N ALA A 371 -4.07 17.37 18.75
CA ALA A 371 -4.62 18.63 19.24
C ALA A 371 -4.59 19.73 18.18
N ALA A 372 -5.51 20.70 18.25
CA ALA A 372 -5.36 21.96 17.54
C ALA A 372 -4.28 22.79 18.23
N GLU A 373 -3.26 23.16 17.49
CA GLU A 373 -2.11 23.95 17.96
C GLU A 373 -2.25 25.41 17.53
N LEU A 374 -2.00 26.32 18.46
CA LEU A 374 -1.80 27.74 18.18
C LEU A 374 -0.32 28.11 18.29
N ASP A 375 0.24 28.57 17.18
CA ASP A 375 1.62 29.08 17.11
C ASP A 375 1.60 30.51 16.56
N GLY A 376 1.81 31.48 17.43
CA GLY A 376 1.58 32.88 17.11
C GLY A 376 0.10 33.16 16.76
N ASN A 377 -0.16 33.43 15.49
CA ASN A 377 -1.53 33.66 14.97
C ASN A 377 -2.01 32.49 14.09
N ASP A 378 -1.21 31.42 13.96
CA ASP A 378 -1.46 30.33 13.04
C ASP A 378 -1.97 29.11 13.78
N LEU A 379 -3.00 28.48 13.21
CA LEU A 379 -3.56 27.23 13.71
C LEU A 379 -3.02 26.05 12.89
N TYR A 380 -2.69 24.97 13.59
CA TYR A 380 -2.25 23.72 12.98
C TYR A 380 -3.02 22.53 13.57
N ASN A 381 -3.20 21.51 12.74
CA ASN A 381 -3.63 20.20 13.21
C ASN A 381 -2.35 19.42 13.56
N SER A 382 -2.13 19.17 14.85
CA SER A 382 -0.85 18.69 15.36
C SER A 382 -0.96 17.42 16.17
N ALA A 383 0.07 16.57 16.06
CA ALA A 383 0.31 15.44 16.96
C ALA A 383 1.51 15.78 17.85
N PHE A 384 1.33 15.58 19.13
CA PHE A 384 2.35 15.74 20.16
C PHE A 384 2.74 14.38 20.71
N MET A 385 4.01 14.20 20.99
CA MET A 385 4.51 13.06 21.73
C MET A 385 5.21 13.55 22.99
N VAL A 386 4.70 13.17 24.15
CA VAL A 386 5.33 13.44 25.44
C VAL A 386 5.87 12.15 26.02
N GLY A 387 6.93 12.28 26.79
CA GLY A 387 7.63 11.17 27.42
C GLY A 387 8.16 11.53 28.80
N PRO A 388 8.85 10.57 29.47
CA PRO A 388 9.43 10.83 30.79
C PRO A 388 10.45 11.97 30.85
N HIS A 389 10.92 12.45 29.71
CA HIS A 389 11.91 13.52 29.60
C HIS A 389 11.30 14.86 29.15
N GLY A 390 9.99 14.91 28.94
CA GLY A 390 9.27 16.11 28.50
C GLY A 390 8.58 15.94 27.16
N LEU A 391 8.55 17.00 26.36
CA LEU A 391 8.05 16.96 24.99
C LEU A 391 9.11 16.31 24.09
N GLU A 392 8.84 15.09 23.63
CA GLU A 392 9.73 14.29 22.79
C GLU A 392 9.68 14.70 21.32
N GLY A 393 8.51 15.15 20.84
CA GLY A 393 8.33 15.61 19.48
C GLY A 393 6.95 16.16 19.17
N LYS A 394 6.89 16.90 18.08
CA LYS A 394 5.67 17.52 17.57
C LYS A 394 5.64 17.43 16.05
N TYR A 395 4.52 17.01 15.50
CA TYR A 395 4.28 16.93 14.07
C TYR A 395 3.05 17.76 13.70
N ARG A 396 3.12 18.52 12.62
CA ARG A 396 2.00 19.27 12.05
C ARG A 396 1.55 18.60 10.76
N LYS A 397 0.26 18.31 10.65
CA LYS A 397 -0.34 17.61 9.50
C LYS A 397 0.02 18.27 8.17
N ILE A 398 0.65 17.52 7.29
CA ILE A 398 1.11 17.99 5.99
C ILE A 398 0.00 17.89 4.94
N HIS A 399 -0.73 16.77 4.91
CA HIS A 399 -1.75 16.52 3.91
C HIS A 399 -3.14 16.79 4.48
N LEU A 400 -3.53 18.06 4.44
CA LEU A 400 -4.77 18.54 5.00
C LEU A 400 -5.99 18.02 4.24
N SER A 401 -7.02 17.58 4.97
CA SER A 401 -8.35 17.35 4.41
C SER A 401 -9.00 18.66 3.95
N GLU A 402 -10.08 18.59 3.18
CA GLU A 402 -10.83 19.79 2.79
C GLU A 402 -11.43 20.52 4.00
N ASP A 403 -11.71 19.81 5.09
CA ASP A 403 -12.17 20.42 6.34
C ASP A 403 -11.02 21.04 7.14
N ASP A 404 -9.85 20.42 7.18
CA ASP A 404 -8.66 21.01 7.80
C ASP A 404 -8.27 22.33 7.15
N LYS A 405 -8.32 22.43 5.82
CA LYS A 405 -7.97 23.64 5.05
C LYS A 405 -8.82 24.87 5.43
N LYS A 406 -9.97 24.66 6.04
CA LYS A 406 -10.85 25.78 6.49
C LYS A 406 -10.33 26.48 7.73
N TRP A 407 -9.42 25.83 8.49
CA TRP A 407 -8.99 26.37 9.78
C TRP A 407 -7.48 26.19 10.06
N ALA A 408 -6.84 25.17 9.53
CA ALA A 408 -5.44 24.86 9.80
C ALA A 408 -4.55 25.24 8.61
N LYS A 409 -3.34 25.67 8.93
CA LYS A 409 -2.24 25.79 7.97
C LYS A 409 -1.58 24.44 7.76
N GLU A 410 -1.00 24.28 6.57
CA GLU A 410 -0.18 23.12 6.23
C GLU A 410 1.03 23.00 7.15
N GLY A 411 1.36 21.78 7.56
CA GLY A 411 2.50 21.48 8.41
C GLY A 411 3.83 21.91 7.80
N ASN A 412 4.65 22.57 8.61
CA ASN A 412 5.93 23.16 8.23
C ASN A 412 7.15 22.58 8.95
N LEU A 413 6.95 21.49 9.71
CA LEU A 413 8.03 20.80 10.44
C LEU A 413 8.63 19.63 9.66
N GLY A 414 8.08 19.31 8.48
CA GLY A 414 8.43 18.11 7.73
C GLY A 414 7.95 16.83 8.41
N PHE A 415 8.48 15.69 7.98
CA PHE A 415 8.18 14.39 8.60
C PHE A 415 8.99 14.22 9.87
N VAL A 416 8.34 13.92 10.98
CA VAL A 416 8.93 13.87 12.32
C VAL A 416 8.97 12.44 12.83
N TYR A 417 10.06 12.09 13.51
CA TYR A 417 10.20 10.87 14.28
C TYR A 417 10.77 11.16 15.68
N CYS A 418 10.48 10.27 16.62
CA CYS A 418 11.02 10.30 17.98
C CYS A 418 11.71 8.97 18.29
N ASN A 419 12.86 9.03 18.95
CA ASN A 419 13.58 7.85 19.43
C ASN A 419 13.18 7.55 20.87
N ILE A 420 12.60 6.38 21.09
CA ILE A 420 12.23 5.89 22.42
C ILE A 420 12.76 4.47 22.63
N PRO A 421 12.81 3.95 23.86
CA PRO A 421 13.40 2.63 24.13
C PRO A 421 12.76 1.49 23.33
N CYS A 422 11.46 1.57 23.01
CA CYS A 422 10.77 0.54 22.25
C CYS A 422 10.94 0.67 20.72
N GLY A 423 11.69 1.66 20.22
CA GLY A 423 11.96 1.84 18.79
C GLY A 423 11.85 3.29 18.33
N ARG A 424 12.05 3.52 17.03
CA ARG A 424 11.82 4.83 16.40
C ARG A 424 10.36 4.94 15.98
N VAL A 425 9.68 5.98 16.48
CA VAL A 425 8.25 6.25 16.23
C VAL A 425 8.12 7.41 15.26
N GLY A 426 7.54 7.16 14.10
CA GLY A 426 7.15 8.19 13.13
C GLY A 426 5.75 8.71 13.40
N LEU A 427 5.55 10.02 13.29
CA LEU A 427 4.26 10.67 13.52
C LEU A 427 3.58 11.01 12.19
N MET A 428 2.28 10.70 12.09
CA MET A 428 1.40 11.10 10.99
C MET A 428 -0.01 11.34 11.54
N ILE A 429 -0.86 12.06 10.82
CA ILE A 429 -2.23 12.38 11.28
C ILE A 429 -3.23 12.05 10.18
N GLY A 430 -4.19 11.17 10.48
CA GLY A 430 -5.39 10.92 9.66
C GLY A 430 -5.12 10.82 8.16
N THR A 431 -5.45 11.87 7.42
CA THR A 431 -5.33 11.93 5.95
C THR A 431 -3.90 11.85 5.41
N ASP A 432 -2.86 11.99 6.23
CA ASP A 432 -1.48 11.71 5.81
C ASP A 432 -1.33 10.26 5.32
N ALA A 433 -2.08 9.33 5.90
CA ALA A 433 -2.05 7.93 5.50
C ALA A 433 -2.69 7.67 4.12
N LEU A 434 -3.50 8.59 3.59
CA LEU A 434 -4.04 8.52 2.22
C LEU A 434 -2.94 8.72 1.17
N ILE A 435 -1.86 9.42 1.54
CA ILE A 435 -0.71 9.70 0.70
C ILE A 435 0.39 8.68 1.04
N PRO A 436 0.59 7.65 0.21
CA PRO A 436 1.46 6.52 0.55
C PRO A 436 2.92 6.92 0.79
N GLU A 437 3.37 8.02 0.19
CA GLU A 437 4.71 8.57 0.37
C GLU A 437 5.01 8.89 1.85
N THR A 438 4.01 9.28 2.64
CA THR A 438 4.19 9.59 4.07
C THR A 438 4.77 8.43 4.86
N GLY A 439 4.11 7.28 4.80
CA GLY A 439 4.59 6.07 5.48
C GLY A 439 5.95 5.62 4.97
N ARG A 440 6.17 5.72 3.65
CA ARG A 440 7.42 5.33 3.01
C ARG A 440 8.59 6.19 3.47
N ILE A 441 8.43 7.51 3.55
CA ILE A 441 9.48 8.42 4.02
C ILE A 441 9.83 8.14 5.48
N LEU A 442 8.84 7.93 6.34
CA LEU A 442 9.08 7.56 7.74
C LEU A 442 9.83 6.22 7.85
N ALA A 443 9.47 5.24 7.01
CA ALA A 443 10.20 3.97 6.96
C ALA A 443 11.64 4.13 6.48
N LEU A 444 11.88 4.97 5.46
CA LEU A 444 13.23 5.32 4.98
C LEU A 444 14.07 6.01 6.05
N ARG A 445 13.44 6.78 6.92
CA ARG A 445 14.07 7.37 8.10
C ARG A 445 14.30 6.40 9.26
N GLY A 446 13.97 5.12 9.05
CA GLY A 446 14.20 4.03 10.01
C GLY A 446 13.12 3.85 11.07
N CYS A 447 11.92 4.41 10.87
CA CYS A 447 10.83 4.22 11.83
C CYS A 447 10.43 2.74 11.92
N ASP A 448 10.31 2.25 13.14
CA ASP A 448 9.83 0.91 13.48
C ASP A 448 8.30 0.90 13.65
N ILE A 449 7.80 2.02 14.14
CA ILE A 449 6.40 2.23 14.51
C ILE A 449 5.91 3.50 13.82
N LEU A 450 4.72 3.46 13.23
CA LEU A 450 4.00 4.61 12.70
C LEU A 450 2.83 4.89 13.64
N ALA A 451 2.86 6.01 14.34
CA ALA A 451 1.78 6.46 15.22
C ALA A 451 0.87 7.43 14.46
N ALA A 452 -0.40 7.07 14.36
CA ALA A 452 -1.39 7.76 13.54
C ALA A 452 -2.64 8.16 14.33
N PRO A 453 -2.60 9.26 15.11
CA PRO A 453 -3.79 9.93 15.56
C PRO A 453 -4.74 10.20 14.39
N SER A 454 -6.00 9.79 14.49
CA SER A 454 -6.92 9.84 13.37
C SER A 454 -8.34 10.18 13.81
N SER A 455 -9.09 10.82 12.91
CA SER A 455 -10.54 11.01 12.98
C SER A 455 -11.11 10.70 11.60
N VAL A 456 -11.32 9.39 11.36
CA VAL A 456 -11.78 8.89 10.06
C VAL A 456 -13.28 8.68 10.13
N ASP A 457 -14.00 9.39 9.26
CA ASP A 457 -15.44 9.30 9.13
C ASP A 457 -15.90 7.87 8.81
N CYS A 458 -17.12 7.53 9.24
CA CYS A 458 -17.76 6.29 8.86
C CYS A 458 -18.08 6.34 7.36
N PRO A 459 -17.31 5.66 6.53
CA PRO A 459 -17.55 5.68 5.10
C PRO A 459 -18.72 4.79 4.72
N ALA A 460 -19.23 4.99 3.52
CA ALA A 460 -20.15 4.03 2.92
C ALA A 460 -19.54 2.62 2.94
N PRO A 461 -20.35 1.56 3.02
CA PRO A 461 -19.88 0.19 3.15
C PRO A 461 -19.24 -0.28 1.85
N TYR A 462 -18.06 0.20 1.56
CA TYR A 462 -17.19 -0.42 0.58
C TYR A 462 -16.78 -1.77 1.14
N GLY A 463 -16.68 -2.73 0.34
CA GLY A 463 -16.32 -3.97 0.92
C GLY A 463 -15.90 -4.97 -0.11
N LEU A 464 -15.33 -6.00 0.37
CA LEU A 464 -15.16 -7.24 -0.34
C LEU A 464 -16.51 -7.96 -0.49
N ARG A 465 -17.57 -7.20 -0.82
CA ARG A 465 -18.89 -7.77 -1.09
C ARG A 465 -18.79 -8.69 -2.28
N GLY A 466 -19.25 -9.92 -2.09
CA GLY A 466 -19.23 -10.95 -3.13
C GLY A 466 -17.92 -11.70 -3.25
N THR A 467 -16.86 -11.33 -2.51
CA THR A 467 -15.69 -12.19 -2.45
C THR A 467 -15.95 -13.40 -1.56
N THR A 468 -15.64 -14.58 -2.07
CA THR A 468 -15.65 -15.84 -1.33
C THR A 468 -14.27 -16.15 -0.76
N ALA A 469 -13.24 -15.39 -1.13
CA ALA A 469 -11.89 -15.55 -0.61
C ALA A 469 -11.87 -15.39 0.90
N GLY A 470 -11.42 -16.41 1.60
CA GLY A 470 -11.26 -16.37 3.04
C GLY A 470 -10.11 -15.47 3.42
N HIS A 471 -10.40 -14.34 4.05
CA HIS A 471 -9.35 -13.49 4.60
C HIS A 471 -8.79 -14.08 5.89
N ASN A 472 -7.50 -13.91 6.10
CA ASN A 472 -6.83 -14.32 7.34
C ASN A 472 -7.11 -13.38 8.53
N TYR A 473 -7.91 -12.36 8.32
CA TYR A 473 -8.30 -11.37 9.30
C TYR A 473 -9.82 -11.10 9.22
N PRO A 474 -10.47 -10.80 10.34
CA PRO A 474 -11.89 -10.50 10.34
C PRO A 474 -12.14 -9.15 9.65
N ILE A 475 -12.97 -9.15 8.61
CA ILE A 475 -13.52 -7.95 8.04
C ILE A 475 -14.97 -7.86 8.48
N PRO A 476 -15.33 -6.87 9.31
CA PRO A 476 -16.71 -6.76 9.79
C PRO A 476 -17.67 -6.51 8.63
N LYS A 477 -18.76 -7.25 8.64
CA LYS A 477 -19.81 -7.11 7.62
C LYS A 477 -20.45 -5.72 7.71
N GLY A 478 -20.52 -5.02 6.57
CA GLY A 478 -21.19 -3.74 6.48
C GLY A 478 -20.32 -2.50 6.69
N TYR A 479 -19.03 -2.65 7.03
CA TYR A 479 -18.10 -1.53 7.16
C TYR A 479 -17.24 -1.38 5.90
N SER A 480 -16.71 -0.17 5.67
CA SER A 480 -15.71 0.05 4.64
C SER A 480 -14.43 -0.69 4.99
N THR A 481 -14.09 -1.66 4.15
CA THR A 481 -12.85 -2.41 4.31
C THR A 481 -11.64 -1.66 3.79
N ILE A 482 -11.83 -0.58 3.02
CA ILE A 482 -10.75 0.22 2.45
C ILE A 482 -9.91 0.86 3.54
N HIS A 483 -10.51 1.51 4.51
CA HIS A 483 -9.75 2.12 5.60
C HIS A 483 -8.97 1.08 6.42
N TRP A 484 -9.53 -0.09 6.61
CA TRP A 484 -8.84 -1.21 7.25
C TRP A 484 -7.69 -1.71 6.40
N HIS A 485 -7.90 -1.94 5.13
CA HIS A 485 -6.86 -2.34 4.22
C HIS A 485 -5.77 -1.27 4.13
N LEU A 486 -6.15 0.00 4.08
CA LEU A 486 -5.23 1.12 4.09
C LEU A 486 -4.22 1.03 5.23
N TRP A 487 -4.69 0.93 6.49
CA TRP A 487 -3.83 0.92 7.66
C TRP A 487 -2.94 -0.34 7.73
N ARG A 488 -3.52 -1.51 7.42
CA ARG A 488 -2.74 -2.75 7.30
C ARG A 488 -1.65 -2.64 6.24
N VAL A 489 -2.00 -2.13 5.08
CA VAL A 489 -1.07 -2.00 3.98
C VAL A 489 0.02 -0.99 4.31
N ARG A 490 -0.31 0.16 4.92
CA ARG A 490 0.70 1.14 5.37
C ARG A 490 1.71 0.54 6.35
N GLY A 491 1.29 -0.33 7.25
CA GLY A 491 2.21 -1.09 8.09
C GLY A 491 3.07 -2.05 7.28
N GLY A 492 2.42 -2.96 6.55
CA GLY A 492 3.07 -4.05 5.83
C GLY A 492 4.02 -3.60 4.71
N GLU A 493 3.59 -2.68 3.84
CA GLU A 493 4.41 -2.19 2.71
C GLU A 493 5.66 -1.42 3.15
N ASN A 494 5.65 -0.90 4.38
CA ASN A 494 6.75 -0.15 4.99
C ASN A 494 7.54 -0.97 6.01
N ASN A 495 7.14 -2.22 6.26
CA ASN A 495 7.67 -3.07 7.30
C ASN A 495 7.77 -2.35 8.66
N CYS A 496 6.69 -1.64 9.02
CA CYS A 496 6.53 -0.93 10.27
C CYS A 496 5.28 -1.42 11.00
N TYR A 497 5.28 -1.37 12.33
CA TYR A 497 4.02 -1.45 13.07
C TYR A 497 3.21 -0.19 12.82
N MET A 498 1.90 -0.35 12.55
CA MET A 498 0.98 0.78 12.41
C MET A 498 0.07 0.85 13.62
N LEU A 499 0.12 1.95 14.36
CA LEU A 499 -0.72 2.27 15.50
C LEU A 499 -1.76 3.32 15.05
N PHE A 500 -2.92 2.83 14.64
CA PHE A 500 -4.05 3.64 14.19
C PHE A 500 -5.00 3.89 15.37
N ALA A 501 -5.00 5.11 15.90
CA ALA A 501 -5.90 5.54 16.96
C ALA A 501 -7.00 6.42 16.38
N ASN A 502 -8.22 5.89 16.28
CA ASN A 502 -9.35 6.57 15.69
C ASN A 502 -10.33 7.06 16.75
N GLU A 503 -11.03 8.12 16.42
CA GLU A 503 -12.20 8.57 17.17
C GLU A 503 -13.35 7.56 17.03
N VAL A 504 -14.18 7.46 18.06
CA VAL A 504 -15.46 6.76 18.02
C VAL A 504 -16.58 7.76 18.33
N SER A 505 -17.40 8.04 17.34
CA SER A 505 -18.51 8.99 17.46
C SER A 505 -19.58 8.67 16.41
N SER A 506 -20.63 9.46 16.36
CA SER A 506 -21.64 9.37 15.28
C SER A 506 -21.05 9.67 13.89
N LYS A 507 -19.88 10.30 13.82
CA LYS A 507 -19.20 10.70 12.58
C LYS A 507 -18.03 9.78 12.24
N ALA A 508 -17.38 9.17 13.23
CA ALA A 508 -16.19 8.34 13.04
C ALA A 508 -16.50 6.87 13.36
N PHE A 509 -15.91 5.96 12.61
CA PHE A 509 -16.30 4.55 12.65
C PHE A 509 -15.60 3.72 13.74
N GLY A 510 -14.78 4.33 14.60
CA GLY A 510 -14.01 3.61 15.62
C GLY A 510 -12.95 2.70 14.99
N ARG A 511 -12.90 1.44 15.44
CA ARG A 511 -12.02 0.41 14.87
C ARG A 511 -10.53 0.75 14.91
N SER A 512 -10.10 1.52 15.92
CA SER A 512 -8.67 1.70 16.16
C SER A 512 -7.93 0.37 16.15
N GLY A 513 -6.69 0.36 15.71
CA GLY A 513 -5.98 -0.91 15.58
C GLY A 513 -4.47 -0.78 15.60
N ILE A 514 -3.82 -1.89 15.94
CA ILE A 514 -2.38 -2.09 15.86
C ILE A 514 -2.16 -3.19 14.82
N PHE A 515 -1.42 -2.88 13.77
CA PHE A 515 -1.18 -3.79 12.64
C PHE A 515 0.31 -4.11 12.53
N GLY A 516 0.60 -5.40 12.31
CA GLY A 516 1.96 -5.91 12.20
C GLY A 516 2.68 -5.52 10.91
N PRO A 517 4.01 -5.57 10.92
CA PRO A 517 4.88 -5.10 9.85
C PRO A 517 5.10 -6.13 8.73
N ASP A 518 4.71 -7.39 8.95
CA ASP A 518 5.05 -8.49 8.05
C ASP A 518 3.90 -8.77 7.08
N THR A 519 4.14 -8.42 5.82
CA THR A 519 3.22 -8.61 4.70
C THR A 519 2.95 -10.08 4.40
N PHE A 520 3.95 -10.94 4.62
CA PHE A 520 3.92 -12.35 4.24
C PHE A 520 3.55 -13.28 5.38
N LYS A 521 3.29 -12.74 6.58
CA LYS A 521 2.86 -13.52 7.74
C LYS A 521 1.34 -13.70 7.76
N PHE A 522 0.89 -14.94 7.81
CA PHE A 522 -0.53 -15.29 7.92
C PHE A 522 -0.75 -16.32 9.04
N PRO A 523 -1.75 -16.15 9.94
CA PRO A 523 -2.55 -14.93 10.08
C PRO A 523 -1.67 -13.74 10.50
N ARG A 524 -2.10 -12.53 10.14
CA ARG A 524 -1.37 -11.31 10.50
C ARG A 524 -1.46 -11.03 11.99
N ASP A 525 -0.37 -10.46 12.55
CA ASP A 525 -0.41 -9.93 13.90
C ASP A 525 -1.18 -8.61 13.90
N GLU A 526 -2.35 -8.61 14.51
CA GLU A 526 -3.14 -7.39 14.64
C GLU A 526 -4.07 -7.40 15.84
N ARG A 527 -4.36 -6.24 16.37
CA ARG A 527 -5.31 -6.04 17.45
C ARG A 527 -6.20 -4.85 17.10
N ILE A 528 -7.53 -5.05 17.17
CA ILE A 528 -8.50 -4.09 16.66
C ILE A 528 -9.58 -3.86 17.71
N CYS A 529 -9.95 -2.59 17.93
CA CYS A 529 -11.04 -2.15 18.78
C CYS A 529 -12.42 -2.43 18.14
N SER A 530 -13.45 -2.39 18.95
CA SER A 530 -14.85 -2.41 18.48
C SER A 530 -15.17 -1.17 17.61
N ALA A 531 -16.32 -1.18 16.95
CA ALA A 531 -16.78 -0.03 16.16
C ALA A 531 -17.54 1.03 16.98
N GLU A 532 -17.98 0.70 18.19
CA GLU A 532 -19.12 1.40 18.80
C GLU A 532 -18.83 2.01 20.17
N LYS A 533 -17.68 1.74 20.76
CA LYS A 533 -17.38 2.17 22.12
C LYS A 533 -15.94 2.60 22.32
N GLU A 534 -15.72 3.42 23.33
CA GLU A 534 -14.39 3.74 23.80
C GLU A 534 -13.68 2.48 24.30
N GLU A 535 -12.45 2.28 23.86
CA GLU A 535 -11.72 1.05 24.14
C GLU A 535 -10.20 1.30 24.09
N LEU A 536 -9.48 0.60 24.96
CA LEU A 536 -8.02 0.52 24.91
C LEU A 536 -7.63 -0.86 24.37
N ALA A 537 -6.88 -0.88 23.27
CA ALA A 537 -6.34 -2.11 22.71
C ALA A 537 -4.82 -2.12 22.79
N SER A 538 -4.26 -3.26 23.21
CA SER A 538 -2.81 -3.40 23.40
C SER A 538 -2.28 -4.62 22.63
N MET A 539 -1.06 -4.51 22.12
CA MET A 539 -0.35 -5.59 21.43
C MET A 539 1.15 -5.53 21.74
N THR A 540 1.78 -6.68 21.88
CA THR A 540 3.23 -6.76 21.97
C THR A 540 3.83 -6.54 20.58
N VAL A 541 4.70 -5.54 20.46
CA VAL A 541 5.53 -5.29 19.28
C VAL A 541 6.97 -5.73 19.57
N ASP A 542 7.71 -6.11 18.54
CA ASP A 542 9.12 -6.45 18.63
C ASP A 542 9.92 -5.64 17.61
N THR A 543 10.65 -4.68 18.10
CA THR A 543 11.54 -3.82 17.31
C THR A 543 13.01 -4.14 17.55
N GLY A 544 13.29 -5.13 18.39
CA GLY A 544 14.63 -5.57 18.73
C GLY A 544 15.28 -6.38 17.62
N ASN A 545 16.59 -6.45 17.66
CA ASN A 545 17.39 -7.35 16.85
C ASN A 545 17.94 -8.48 17.71
N SER A 546 18.24 -9.63 17.09
CA SER A 546 18.94 -10.69 17.81
C SER A 546 20.31 -10.19 18.29
N PRO A 547 20.65 -10.33 19.58
CA PRO A 547 21.92 -9.85 20.11
C PRO A 547 23.15 -10.54 19.50
N ASP A 548 22.96 -11.74 18.95
CA ASP A 548 24.03 -12.56 18.38
C ASP A 548 24.19 -12.34 16.86
N SER A 549 23.44 -11.44 16.26
CA SER A 549 23.50 -11.18 14.83
C SER A 549 23.97 -9.76 14.52
N VAL A 550 24.95 -9.68 13.62
CA VAL A 550 25.41 -8.40 13.03
C VAL A 550 24.38 -7.84 12.06
N TYR A 551 23.59 -8.71 11.45
CA TYR A 551 22.56 -8.33 10.49
C TYR A 551 21.19 -8.19 11.14
N PRO A 552 20.31 -7.35 10.59
CA PRO A 552 18.93 -7.27 11.04
C PRO A 552 18.22 -8.63 10.92
N THR A 553 17.65 -9.11 12.01
CA THR A 553 16.92 -10.39 12.05
C THR A 553 15.41 -10.20 12.05
N ASN A 554 14.95 -9.05 12.49
CA ASN A 554 13.54 -8.70 12.56
C ASN A 554 13.11 -7.98 11.27
N VAL A 555 11.93 -8.29 10.73
CA VAL A 555 11.38 -7.67 9.52
C VAL A 555 11.29 -6.14 9.63
N VAL A 556 10.98 -5.63 10.83
CA VAL A 556 10.94 -4.18 11.13
C VAL A 556 12.30 -3.52 10.92
N ARG A 557 13.39 -4.25 11.18
CA ARG A 557 14.76 -3.76 11.03
C ARG A 557 15.34 -4.04 9.66
N ARG A 558 15.02 -5.20 9.06
CA ARG A 558 15.42 -5.54 7.69
C ARG A 558 14.75 -4.65 6.67
N LYS A 559 13.49 -4.30 6.90
CA LYS A 559 12.67 -3.50 5.98
C LYS A 559 12.73 -4.02 4.54
N ASP A 560 12.42 -5.32 4.39
CA ASP A 560 12.59 -6.03 3.12
C ASP A 560 11.93 -5.29 1.94
N LEU A 561 10.69 -4.80 2.10
CA LEU A 561 9.98 -4.06 1.06
C LEU A 561 10.47 -2.61 0.86
N VAL A 562 11.28 -2.10 1.75
CA VAL A 562 11.93 -0.78 1.60
C VAL A 562 13.31 -0.93 0.97
N SER A 563 14.06 -1.98 1.36
CA SER A 563 15.41 -2.25 0.83
C SER A 563 15.43 -2.78 -0.59
N MET A 564 14.33 -3.39 -1.07
CA MET A 564 14.21 -3.91 -2.44
C MET A 564 13.73 -2.85 -3.45
N ARG A 565 13.53 -1.62 -3.04
CA ARG A 565 13.10 -0.53 -3.92
C ARG A 565 14.08 -0.27 -5.06
N GLN A 566 13.59 0.39 -6.12
CA GLN A 566 14.35 0.73 -7.32
C GLN A 566 14.35 2.25 -7.56
N PRO A 567 15.08 3.05 -6.75
CA PRO A 567 15.01 4.52 -6.81
C PRO A 567 15.39 5.14 -8.14
N LEU A 568 16.05 4.40 -9.02
CA LEU A 568 16.45 4.86 -10.36
C LEU A 568 15.31 5.49 -11.17
N TRP A 569 14.05 5.07 -10.91
CA TRP A 569 12.88 5.50 -11.67
C TRP A 569 12.02 6.55 -10.94
N TYR A 570 12.39 6.97 -9.72
CA TYR A 570 11.48 7.68 -8.82
C TYR A 570 11.47 9.21 -8.96
N ASP A 571 12.27 9.79 -9.85
CA ASP A 571 12.28 11.24 -10.09
C ASP A 571 10.87 11.84 -10.27
N PRO A 572 9.93 11.22 -11.03
CA PRO A 572 8.58 11.78 -11.18
C PRO A 572 7.78 11.86 -9.87
N LEU A 573 8.17 11.14 -8.83
CA LEU A 573 7.50 11.18 -7.54
C LEU A 573 7.87 12.39 -6.69
N VAL A 574 8.97 13.06 -7.00
CA VAL A 574 9.52 14.19 -6.22
C VAL A 574 9.52 15.52 -6.98
N MET A 575 8.99 15.52 -8.21
CA MET A 575 8.87 16.71 -9.07
C MET A 575 7.54 17.44 -8.92
#